data_2d369ed8f9e71e7783acecd71484aeff
#
_entry.id   2d369ed8f9e71e7783acecd71484aeff
#
_cell.length_a   1.000
_cell.length_b   1.000
_cell.length_c   1.000
_cell.angle_alpha   90.00
_cell.angle_beta   90.00
_cell.angle_gamma   90.00
#
_symmetry.space_group_name_H-M   'P 1'
#
loop_
_entity.id
_entity.type
_entity.pdbx_description
1 polymer ?
#
loop_
_entity_poly.entity_id
_entity_poly.type
_entity_poly.pdbx_seq_one_letter_code
_entity_poly.pdbx_strand_id
1 'polypeptide(L)'
;MTTTSTAIQEISIAHSPDSDDAFMFYGLATNKVRVPGFKFTHTLTDIETLNHRAIDEAFYDVTAISFHAYPYLQEKYTLMACGGSVGEGYGPMIVASRKLKLDDVKKTRIAVPGTLTTAYLTLKLFAPDIETAVVPFDKIIPAVVSGEFDAGLIIHEGQLTYANDGLVKLLDLGQWWREQTGLPLPLGGNAIRRSLGAETLLATTNALRDSIQHALDNRDEALAYAMQFTRDLDP
;
A
#
# COMPACT_ATOMS: atom_id res chain seq x y z
N MET A 1 6.62 23.95 -42.23
CA MET A 1 6.14 23.63 -40.86
C MET A 1 6.79 22.31 -40.45
N THR A 2 7.85 22.37 -39.73
CA THR A 2 8.55 21.17 -39.19
C THR A 2 7.75 20.65 -38.02
N THR A 3 7.00 19.57 -38.19
CA THR A 3 6.41 18.80 -37.11
C THR A 3 7.55 18.15 -36.33
N THR A 4 7.97 18.78 -35.27
CA THR A 4 8.83 18.13 -34.25
C THR A 4 7.99 17.00 -33.66
N SER A 5 8.26 15.76 -34.06
CA SER A 5 7.78 14.56 -33.37
C SER A 5 8.37 14.60 -31.95
N THR A 6 7.61 15.04 -30.99
CA THR A 6 7.99 14.95 -29.59
C THR A 6 8.08 13.46 -29.25
N ALA A 7 9.27 12.98 -28.91
CA ALA A 7 9.46 11.60 -28.48
C ALA A 7 8.55 11.31 -27.28
N ILE A 8 7.82 10.19 -27.34
CA ILE A 8 6.96 9.76 -26.24
C ILE A 8 7.86 9.32 -25.09
N GLN A 9 7.70 9.95 -23.93
CA GLN A 9 8.39 9.55 -22.71
C GLN A 9 7.58 8.45 -22.02
N GLU A 10 8.21 7.31 -21.80
CA GLU A 10 7.63 6.20 -21.02
C GLU A 10 7.88 6.43 -19.54
N ILE A 11 6.83 6.28 -18.72
CA ILE A 11 6.85 6.39 -17.26
C ILE A 11 6.38 5.06 -16.69
N SER A 12 7.27 4.41 -15.96
CA SER A 12 6.97 3.16 -15.26
C SER A 12 6.30 3.45 -13.92
N ILE A 13 5.12 2.86 -13.71
CA ILE A 13 4.33 2.96 -12.47
C ILE A 13 4.26 1.58 -11.83
N ALA A 14 4.53 1.49 -10.53
CA ALA A 14 4.39 0.27 -9.78
C ALA A 14 3.53 0.47 -8.53
N HIS A 15 2.57 -0.43 -8.30
CA HIS A 15 1.66 -0.36 -7.16
C HIS A 15 1.21 -1.76 -6.73
N SER A 16 0.53 -1.86 -5.59
CA SER A 16 0.01 -3.11 -5.07
C SER A 16 -1.12 -3.67 -5.96
N PRO A 17 -1.24 -5.00 -6.06
CA PRO A 17 -2.39 -5.64 -6.70
C PRO A 17 -3.58 -5.73 -5.73
N ASP A 18 -4.09 -4.58 -5.30
CA ASP A 18 -5.26 -4.42 -4.42
C ASP A 18 -6.26 -3.45 -5.03
N SER A 19 -7.46 -3.41 -4.46
CA SER A 19 -8.59 -2.68 -5.02
C SER A 19 -8.45 -1.16 -4.91
N ASP A 20 -7.85 -0.64 -3.88
CA ASP A 20 -7.67 0.80 -3.68
C ASP A 20 -6.62 1.37 -4.65
N ASP A 21 -5.49 0.71 -4.83
CA ASP A 21 -4.51 1.10 -5.85
C ASP A 21 -5.12 0.96 -7.26
N ALA A 22 -5.80 -0.15 -7.56
CA ALA A 22 -6.46 -0.35 -8.85
C ALA A 22 -7.50 0.75 -9.14
N PHE A 23 -8.26 1.20 -8.13
CA PHE A 23 -9.20 2.31 -8.27
C PHE A 23 -8.48 3.63 -8.58
N MET A 24 -7.41 3.96 -7.85
CA MET A 24 -6.64 5.20 -8.06
C MET A 24 -6.02 5.27 -9.46
N PHE A 25 -5.48 4.16 -9.94
CA PHE A 25 -4.82 4.09 -11.24
C PHE A 25 -5.74 3.75 -12.41
N TYR A 26 -7.04 3.55 -12.19
CA TYR A 26 -8.01 3.15 -13.21
C TYR A 26 -7.93 3.98 -14.50
N GLY A 27 -7.94 5.31 -14.37
CA GLY A 27 -7.92 6.22 -15.53
C GLY A 27 -6.65 6.07 -16.37
N LEU A 28 -5.49 5.91 -15.73
CA LEU A 28 -4.21 5.74 -16.40
C LEU A 28 -4.06 4.31 -16.97
N ALA A 29 -4.35 3.29 -16.19
CA ALA A 29 -4.20 1.88 -16.57
C ALA A 29 -5.10 1.51 -17.75
N THR A 30 -6.28 2.11 -17.84
CA THR A 30 -7.23 1.88 -18.96
C THR A 30 -7.11 2.89 -20.10
N ASN A 31 -6.14 3.81 -20.06
CA ASN A 31 -5.94 4.89 -21.04
C ASN A 31 -7.16 5.83 -21.19
N LYS A 32 -8.03 5.92 -20.21
CA LYS A 32 -9.13 6.90 -20.16
C LYS A 32 -8.62 8.31 -19.81
N VAL A 33 -7.55 8.37 -19.02
CA VAL A 33 -6.75 9.58 -18.80
C VAL A 33 -5.46 9.48 -19.60
N ARG A 34 -5.19 10.47 -20.44
CA ARG A 34 -4.00 10.52 -21.31
C ARG A 34 -3.31 11.86 -21.17
N VAL A 35 -1.99 11.83 -21.11
CA VAL A 35 -1.15 13.02 -21.10
C VAL A 35 -0.35 13.05 -22.41
N PRO A 36 -0.49 14.10 -23.24
CA PRO A 36 0.28 14.22 -24.48
C PRO A 36 1.79 14.12 -24.20
N GLY A 37 2.50 13.31 -24.99
CA GLY A 37 3.93 13.11 -24.85
C GLY A 37 4.34 12.06 -23.80
N PHE A 38 3.39 11.47 -23.07
CA PHE A 38 3.67 10.42 -22.06
C PHE A 38 2.94 9.11 -22.37
N LYS A 39 3.59 8.01 -22.02
CA LYS A 39 3.01 6.67 -21.97
C LYS A 39 3.26 6.07 -20.61
N PHE A 40 2.22 5.62 -19.94
CA PHE A 40 2.31 4.99 -18.61
C PHE A 40 2.28 3.47 -18.76
N THR A 41 3.19 2.80 -18.07
CA THR A 41 3.22 1.32 -17.97
C THR A 41 3.08 0.92 -16.51
N HIS A 42 2.31 -0.14 -16.24
CA HIS A 42 1.96 -0.56 -14.89
C HIS A 42 2.59 -1.91 -14.56
N THR A 43 3.17 -2.00 -13.36
CA THR A 43 3.66 -3.25 -12.76
C THR A 43 3.00 -3.44 -11.41
N LEU A 44 2.50 -4.65 -11.16
CA LEU A 44 1.82 -5.02 -9.92
C LEU A 44 2.71 -5.95 -9.10
N THR A 45 3.01 -5.54 -7.86
CA THR A 45 3.72 -6.38 -6.90
C THR A 45 3.44 -5.92 -5.47
N ASP A 46 3.76 -6.74 -4.47
CA ASP A 46 3.49 -6.42 -3.07
C ASP A 46 4.30 -5.21 -2.57
N ILE A 47 3.76 -4.55 -1.54
CA ILE A 47 4.29 -3.29 -1.02
C ILE A 47 5.70 -3.42 -0.40
N GLU A 48 6.04 -4.57 0.21
CA GLU A 48 7.39 -4.76 0.77
C GLU A 48 8.43 -4.86 -0.34
N THR A 49 8.12 -5.58 -1.41
CA THR A 49 8.96 -5.62 -2.63
C THR A 49 9.12 -4.24 -3.26
N LEU A 50 8.04 -3.44 -3.32
CA LEU A 50 8.11 -2.06 -3.83
C LEU A 50 9.00 -1.18 -2.97
N ASN A 51 8.88 -1.26 -1.65
CA ASN A 51 9.73 -0.52 -0.72
C ASN A 51 11.21 -0.84 -0.93
N HIS A 52 11.57 -2.13 -1.03
CA HIS A 52 12.94 -2.56 -1.29
C HIS A 52 13.47 -2.06 -2.64
N ARG A 53 12.72 -2.22 -3.72
CA ARG A 53 13.13 -1.75 -5.06
C ARG A 53 13.30 -0.23 -5.12
N ALA A 54 12.48 0.52 -4.39
CA ALA A 54 12.62 1.97 -4.31
C ALA A 54 13.89 2.38 -3.56
N ILE A 55 14.20 1.72 -2.44
CA ILE A 55 15.38 2.02 -1.61
C ILE A 55 16.67 1.62 -2.34
N ASP A 56 16.74 0.40 -2.83
CA ASP A 56 17.98 -0.17 -3.34
C ASP A 56 18.31 0.37 -4.74
N GLU A 57 17.36 0.34 -5.65
CA GLU A 57 17.60 0.51 -7.09
C GLU A 57 16.98 1.78 -7.68
N ALA A 58 16.02 2.44 -7.01
CA ALA A 58 15.15 3.47 -7.59
C ALA A 58 14.53 2.98 -8.92
N PHE A 59 14.02 1.74 -8.93
CA PHE A 59 13.73 0.96 -10.13
C PHE A 59 12.61 1.55 -10.97
N TYR A 60 11.50 1.97 -10.33
CA TYR A 60 10.35 2.54 -11.01
C TYR A 60 10.37 4.07 -11.00
N ASP A 61 9.74 4.70 -11.98
CA ASP A 61 9.58 6.15 -12.02
C ASP A 61 8.57 6.63 -10.99
N VAL A 62 7.45 5.91 -10.86
CA VAL A 62 6.44 6.09 -9.82
C VAL A 62 6.26 4.77 -9.09
N THR A 63 6.18 4.80 -7.78
CA THR A 63 5.95 3.60 -6.97
C THR A 63 5.08 3.91 -5.77
N ALA A 64 4.17 2.99 -5.46
CA ALA A 64 3.56 2.96 -4.13
C ALA A 64 4.64 2.62 -3.09
N ILE A 65 4.55 3.24 -1.93
CA ILE A 65 5.47 3.03 -0.80
C ILE A 65 4.72 3.05 0.52
N SER A 66 5.26 2.36 1.51
CA SER A 66 4.86 2.58 2.90
C SER A 66 5.50 3.86 3.44
N PHE A 67 4.78 4.63 4.27
CA PHE A 67 5.38 5.83 4.88
C PHE A 67 6.56 5.50 5.78
N HIS A 68 6.62 4.31 6.38
CA HIS A 68 7.81 3.82 7.08
C HIS A 68 9.05 3.78 6.19
N ALA A 69 8.91 3.40 4.93
CA ALA A 69 10.02 3.31 3.98
C ALA A 69 10.53 4.68 3.51
N TYR A 70 9.68 5.72 3.52
CA TYR A 70 10.00 7.01 2.90
C TYR A 70 11.30 7.65 3.41
N PRO A 71 11.65 7.67 4.70
CA PRO A 71 12.93 8.24 5.17
C PRO A 71 14.17 7.62 4.52
N TYR A 72 14.10 6.35 4.10
CA TYR A 72 15.22 5.64 3.47
C TYR A 72 15.36 5.90 1.96
N LEU A 73 14.33 6.47 1.32
CA LEU A 73 14.30 6.70 -0.12
C LEU A 73 14.12 8.18 -0.51
N GLN A 74 14.00 9.10 0.45
CA GLN A 74 13.70 10.51 0.22
C GLN A 74 14.70 11.25 -0.66
N GLU A 75 15.95 10.80 -0.73
CA GLU A 75 16.98 11.37 -1.60
C GLU A 75 16.72 11.02 -3.09
N LYS A 76 16.11 9.86 -3.34
CA LYS A 76 15.84 9.35 -4.69
C LYS A 76 14.42 9.73 -5.16
N TYR A 77 13.47 9.79 -4.23
CA TYR A 77 12.04 10.02 -4.51
C TYR A 77 11.48 11.21 -3.76
N THR A 78 10.40 11.76 -4.28
CA THR A 78 9.53 12.71 -3.56
C THR A 78 8.10 12.17 -3.52
N LEU A 79 7.39 12.47 -2.44
CA LEU A 79 5.97 12.10 -2.33
C LEU A 79 5.15 12.87 -3.37
N MET A 80 4.19 12.18 -3.97
CA MET A 80 3.17 12.81 -4.80
C MET A 80 2.09 13.42 -3.89
N ALA A 81 1.49 14.53 -4.34
CA ALA A 81 0.49 15.27 -3.56
C ALA A 81 -0.92 14.63 -3.61
N CYS A 82 -1.06 13.40 -4.08
CA CYS A 82 -2.32 12.68 -4.19
C CYS A 82 -2.10 11.16 -4.12
N GLY A 83 -3.16 10.42 -3.84
CA GLY A 83 -3.13 8.96 -3.80
C GLY A 83 -2.41 8.40 -2.57
N GLY A 84 -2.79 8.84 -1.39
CA GLY A 84 -2.29 8.30 -0.14
C GLY A 84 -3.33 7.41 0.55
N SER A 85 -2.85 6.43 1.31
CA SER A 85 -3.65 5.57 2.18
C SER A 85 -3.50 6.03 3.63
N VAL A 86 -4.62 6.32 4.29
CA VAL A 86 -4.67 6.85 5.66
C VAL A 86 -5.75 6.15 6.45
N GLY A 87 -5.39 5.59 7.59
CA GLY A 87 -6.32 4.94 8.51
C GLY A 87 -6.92 5.94 9.49
N GLU A 88 -8.21 6.23 9.36
CA GLU A 88 -8.92 7.12 10.28
C GLU A 88 -9.70 6.33 11.33
N GLY A 89 -9.01 5.90 12.40
CA GLY A 89 -9.57 5.06 13.46
C GLY A 89 -9.67 3.57 13.08
N TYR A 90 -8.95 3.16 12.06
CA TYR A 90 -8.71 1.77 11.68
C TYR A 90 -7.31 1.65 11.09
N GLY A 91 -6.79 0.44 11.01
CA GLY A 91 -5.45 0.21 10.43
C GLY A 91 -5.05 -1.26 10.48
N PRO A 92 -3.76 -1.55 10.39
CA PRO A 92 -3.25 -2.91 10.50
C PRO A 92 -3.74 -3.57 11.78
N MET A 93 -4.12 -4.86 11.69
CA MET A 93 -4.71 -5.58 12.81
C MET A 93 -3.82 -6.74 13.24
N ILE A 94 -3.71 -6.95 14.55
CA ILE A 94 -3.17 -8.18 15.12
C ILE A 94 -4.33 -9.16 15.28
N VAL A 95 -4.22 -10.32 14.63
CA VAL A 95 -5.21 -11.40 14.68
C VAL A 95 -4.57 -12.69 15.20
N ALA A 96 -5.37 -13.57 15.82
CA ALA A 96 -4.94 -14.88 16.29
C ALA A 96 -6.09 -15.91 16.18
N SER A 97 -5.77 -17.20 16.30
CA SER A 97 -6.77 -18.29 16.32
C SER A 97 -7.60 -18.33 17.63
N ARG A 98 -7.18 -17.61 18.66
CA ARG A 98 -7.85 -17.52 19.97
C ARG A 98 -7.64 -16.16 20.62
N LYS A 99 -8.52 -15.79 21.55
CA LYS A 99 -8.34 -14.57 22.37
C LYS A 99 -7.10 -14.68 23.23
N LEU A 100 -6.23 -13.68 23.15
CA LEU A 100 -5.06 -13.50 24.02
C LEU A 100 -5.18 -12.15 24.75
N LYS A 101 -4.59 -12.05 25.94
CA LYS A 101 -4.42 -10.75 26.58
C LYS A 101 -3.30 -9.98 25.87
N LEU A 102 -3.39 -8.66 25.81
CA LEU A 102 -2.39 -7.82 25.12
C LEU A 102 -0.96 -8.03 25.66
N ASP A 103 -0.80 -8.27 26.97
CA ASP A 103 0.52 -8.55 27.55
C ASP A 103 1.06 -9.93 27.13
N ASP A 104 0.20 -10.88 26.82
CA ASP A 104 0.61 -12.18 26.27
C ASP A 104 0.95 -12.04 24.77
N VAL A 105 0.22 -11.21 24.02
CA VAL A 105 0.53 -10.89 22.62
C VAL A 105 1.96 -10.38 22.48
N LYS A 106 2.40 -9.48 23.38
CA LYS A 106 3.77 -8.93 23.36
C LYS A 106 4.88 -9.96 23.55
N LYS A 107 4.53 -11.18 23.98
CA LYS A 107 5.47 -12.30 24.20
C LYS A 107 5.38 -13.38 23.11
N THR A 108 4.47 -13.22 22.15
CA THR A 108 4.34 -14.17 21.04
C THR A 108 5.25 -13.78 19.89
N ARG A 109 5.47 -14.74 18.98
CA ARG A 109 6.12 -14.49 17.70
C ARG A 109 5.04 -14.20 16.65
N ILE A 110 5.08 -13.00 16.05
CA ILE A 110 4.06 -12.52 15.13
C ILE A 110 4.55 -12.61 13.68
N ALA A 111 3.74 -13.19 12.79
CA ALA A 111 3.94 -13.11 11.35
C ALA A 111 3.64 -11.67 10.88
N VAL A 112 4.57 -11.05 10.14
CA VAL A 112 4.43 -9.67 9.65
C VAL A 112 4.64 -9.60 8.13
N PRO A 113 3.96 -8.68 7.41
CA PRO A 113 4.00 -8.62 5.94
C PRO A 113 5.32 -8.08 5.38
N GLY A 114 6.16 -7.46 6.22
CA GLY A 114 7.44 -6.90 5.83
C GLY A 114 7.94 -5.88 6.86
N THR A 115 9.24 -5.73 6.95
CA THR A 115 9.89 -4.85 7.94
C THR A 115 9.91 -3.38 7.53
N LEU A 116 9.66 -3.05 6.28
CA LEU A 116 9.55 -1.69 5.77
C LEU A 116 8.11 -1.18 5.72
N THR A 117 7.12 -2.01 6.05
CA THR A 117 5.71 -1.59 6.07
C THR A 117 5.41 -0.65 7.25
N THR A 118 4.48 0.27 7.08
CA THR A 118 3.99 1.11 8.19
C THR A 118 3.28 0.26 9.24
N ALA A 119 2.67 -0.85 8.84
CA ALA A 119 2.12 -1.84 9.76
C ALA A 119 3.16 -2.34 10.76
N TYR A 120 4.33 -2.73 10.27
CA TYR A 120 5.46 -3.15 11.12
C TYR A 120 5.94 -2.03 12.03
N LEU A 121 6.13 -0.82 11.53
CA LEU A 121 6.53 0.32 12.35
C LEU A 121 5.54 0.54 13.50
N THR A 122 4.24 0.54 13.20
CA THR A 122 3.19 0.75 14.20
C THR A 122 3.17 -0.38 15.24
N LEU A 123 3.38 -1.64 14.81
CA LEU A 123 3.55 -2.78 15.72
C LEU A 123 4.75 -2.56 16.66
N LYS A 124 5.89 -2.12 16.14
CA LYS A 124 7.09 -1.86 16.94
C LYS A 124 6.95 -0.66 17.88
N LEU A 125 6.13 0.33 17.52
CA LEU A 125 5.77 1.41 18.45
C LEU A 125 4.86 0.94 19.58
N PHE A 126 3.94 0.00 19.30
CA PHE A 126 3.09 -0.62 20.30
C PHE A 126 3.87 -1.59 21.23
N ALA A 127 4.75 -2.39 20.65
CA ALA A 127 5.52 -3.43 21.36
C ALA A 127 6.94 -3.51 20.78
N PRO A 128 7.89 -2.69 21.26
CA PRO A 128 9.24 -2.59 20.69
C PRO A 128 10.00 -3.92 20.63
N ASP A 129 9.87 -4.75 21.66
CA ASP A 129 10.63 -5.99 21.86
C ASP A 129 9.93 -7.23 21.25
N ILE A 130 8.75 -7.06 20.61
CA ILE A 130 7.99 -8.18 20.09
C ILE A 130 8.78 -8.93 19.02
N GLU A 131 8.80 -10.26 19.13
CA GLU A 131 9.45 -11.11 18.14
C GLU A 131 8.60 -11.20 16.86
N THR A 132 9.22 -11.04 15.70
CA THR A 132 8.51 -11.05 14.43
C THR A 132 9.22 -11.94 13.40
N ALA A 133 8.45 -12.49 12.46
CA ALA A 133 8.97 -13.12 11.26
C ALA A 133 8.24 -12.60 10.02
N VAL A 134 8.99 -12.31 8.98
CA VAL A 134 8.43 -11.86 7.71
C VAL A 134 7.78 -13.04 6.99
N VAL A 135 6.53 -12.86 6.59
CA VAL A 135 5.72 -13.83 5.83
C VAL A 135 5.00 -13.03 4.74
N PRO A 136 4.92 -13.51 3.49
CA PRO A 136 4.14 -12.86 2.45
C PRO A 136 2.72 -12.55 2.96
N PHE A 137 2.21 -11.34 2.69
CA PHE A 137 0.99 -10.86 3.36
C PHE A 137 -0.22 -11.78 3.13
N ASP A 138 -0.33 -12.41 1.95
CA ASP A 138 -1.36 -13.39 1.60
C ASP A 138 -1.20 -14.75 2.31
N LYS A 139 -0.09 -15.01 2.96
CA LYS A 139 0.20 -16.25 3.71
C LYS A 139 0.07 -16.08 5.22
N ILE A 140 -0.11 -14.87 5.72
CA ILE A 140 -0.18 -14.61 7.17
C ILE A 140 -1.40 -15.29 7.79
N ILE A 141 -2.60 -15.12 7.22
CA ILE A 141 -3.84 -15.76 7.71
C ILE A 141 -3.70 -17.28 7.70
N PRO A 142 -3.30 -17.95 6.60
CA PRO A 142 -3.05 -19.38 6.58
C PRO A 142 -2.03 -19.85 7.63
N ALA A 143 -0.94 -19.10 7.86
CA ALA A 143 0.09 -19.45 8.82
C ALA A 143 -0.41 -19.38 10.29
N VAL A 144 -1.31 -18.43 10.60
CA VAL A 144 -1.95 -18.35 11.91
C VAL A 144 -3.00 -19.44 12.09
N VAL A 145 -3.80 -19.73 11.06
CA VAL A 145 -4.82 -20.81 11.09
C VAL A 145 -4.17 -22.17 11.27
N SER A 146 -3.03 -22.43 10.62
CA SER A 146 -2.28 -23.71 10.77
C SER A 146 -1.57 -23.84 12.12
N GLY A 147 -1.44 -22.75 12.90
CA GLY A 147 -0.70 -22.74 14.16
C GLY A 147 0.82 -22.61 14.01
N GLU A 148 1.32 -22.26 12.83
CA GLU A 148 2.74 -21.95 12.61
C GLU A 148 3.15 -20.68 13.37
N PHE A 149 2.21 -19.73 13.49
CA PHE A 149 2.33 -18.54 14.31
C PHE A 149 1.18 -18.40 15.29
N ASP A 150 1.45 -17.88 16.48
CA ASP A 150 0.42 -17.60 17.49
C ASP A 150 -0.49 -16.43 17.06
N ALA A 151 0.08 -15.46 16.32
CA ALA A 151 -0.61 -14.29 15.84
C ALA A 151 -0.02 -13.79 14.51
N GLY A 152 -0.78 -12.98 13.79
CA GLY A 152 -0.37 -12.35 12.55
C GLY A 152 -0.76 -10.88 12.49
N LEU A 153 0.09 -10.06 11.88
CA LEU A 153 -0.18 -8.67 11.54
C LEU A 153 -0.73 -8.61 10.12
N ILE A 154 -2.02 -8.34 9.98
CA ILE A 154 -2.70 -8.32 8.68
C ILE A 154 -2.92 -6.89 8.17
N ILE A 155 -2.87 -6.77 6.85
CA ILE A 155 -3.10 -5.56 6.07
C ILE A 155 -4.06 -5.88 4.90
N HIS A 156 -4.45 -4.87 4.14
CA HIS A 156 -5.31 -4.99 2.95
C HIS A 156 -6.63 -5.73 3.24
N GLU A 157 -7.14 -6.49 2.29
CA GLU A 157 -8.42 -7.21 2.39
C GLU A 157 -8.49 -8.20 3.55
N GLY A 158 -7.34 -8.71 4.02
CA GLY A 158 -7.28 -9.57 5.20
C GLY A 158 -7.95 -8.96 6.44
N GLN A 159 -7.99 -7.62 6.54
CA GLN A 159 -8.68 -6.91 7.61
C GLN A 159 -10.22 -7.07 7.55
N LEU A 160 -10.77 -7.44 6.42
CA LEU A 160 -12.20 -7.68 6.21
C LEU A 160 -12.55 -9.17 6.31
N THR A 161 -11.62 -10.06 5.94
CA THR A 161 -11.90 -11.48 5.74
C THR A 161 -11.43 -12.40 6.86
N TYR A 162 -10.51 -11.98 7.75
CA TYR A 162 -9.90 -12.81 8.80
C TYR A 162 -10.92 -13.60 9.66
N ALA A 163 -12.11 -13.03 9.87
CA ALA A 163 -13.14 -13.68 10.68
C ALA A 163 -13.76 -14.90 9.97
N ASN A 164 -13.74 -14.94 8.63
CA ASN A 164 -14.21 -16.08 7.84
C ASN A 164 -13.33 -17.31 8.06
N ASP A 165 -12.05 -17.10 8.38
CA ASP A 165 -11.08 -18.15 8.70
C ASP A 165 -11.07 -18.52 10.20
N GLY A 166 -12.03 -18.01 10.97
CA GLY A 166 -12.16 -18.29 12.41
C GLY A 166 -11.17 -17.54 13.29
N LEU A 167 -10.45 -16.56 12.74
CA LEU A 167 -9.53 -15.74 13.53
C LEU A 167 -10.28 -14.65 14.30
N VAL A 168 -9.65 -14.20 15.38
CA VAL A 168 -10.16 -13.13 16.23
C VAL A 168 -9.20 -11.95 16.23
N LYS A 169 -9.75 -10.74 16.14
CA LYS A 169 -8.97 -9.51 16.29
C LYS A 169 -8.56 -9.32 17.75
N LEU A 170 -7.26 -9.17 17.98
CA LEU A 170 -6.68 -8.86 19.27
C LEU A 170 -6.49 -7.37 19.48
N LEU A 171 -6.01 -6.68 18.44
CA LEU A 171 -5.77 -5.24 18.46
C LEU A 171 -5.88 -4.67 17.04
N ASP A 172 -6.47 -3.50 16.94
CA ASP A 172 -6.40 -2.63 15.77
C ASP A 172 -5.36 -1.54 16.04
N LEU A 173 -4.25 -1.56 15.31
CA LEU A 173 -3.15 -0.62 15.50
C LEU A 173 -3.48 0.80 15.02
N GLY A 174 -4.42 0.96 14.08
CA GLY A 174 -4.90 2.28 13.68
C GLY A 174 -5.77 2.92 14.75
N GLN A 175 -6.64 2.13 15.40
CA GLN A 175 -7.41 2.58 16.56
C GLN A 175 -6.47 2.95 17.72
N TRP A 176 -5.52 2.07 18.07
CA TRP A 176 -4.50 2.34 19.09
C TRP A 176 -3.71 3.62 18.80
N TRP A 177 -3.25 3.81 17.56
CA TRP A 177 -2.55 5.02 17.13
C TRP A 177 -3.38 6.28 17.37
N ARG A 178 -4.66 6.25 16.97
CA ARG A 178 -5.57 7.38 17.19
C ARG A 178 -5.78 7.68 18.67
N GLU A 179 -5.88 6.67 19.52
CA GLU A 179 -5.99 6.84 20.98
C GLU A 179 -4.73 7.47 21.58
N GLN A 180 -3.54 7.12 21.07
CA GLN A 180 -2.27 7.66 21.56
C GLN A 180 -1.97 9.07 21.05
N THR A 181 -2.35 9.39 19.83
CA THR A 181 -1.88 10.61 19.12
C THR A 181 -2.99 11.61 18.82
N GLY A 182 -4.23 11.17 18.76
CA GLY A 182 -5.36 11.95 18.25
C GLY A 182 -5.37 12.15 16.73
N LEU A 183 -4.41 11.54 16.00
CA LEU A 183 -4.20 11.73 14.56
C LEU A 183 -4.58 10.48 13.76
N PRO A 184 -4.95 10.62 12.47
CA PRO A 184 -5.03 9.51 11.54
C PRO A 184 -3.67 8.83 11.36
N LEU A 185 -3.67 7.51 11.10
CA LEU A 185 -2.46 6.75 10.84
C LEU A 185 -2.08 6.86 9.35
N PRO A 186 -0.96 7.50 8.99
CA PRO A 186 -0.48 7.49 7.62
C PRO A 186 0.07 6.09 7.29
N LEU A 187 -0.49 5.41 6.28
CA LEU A 187 -0.14 4.04 5.93
C LEU A 187 0.82 3.96 4.74
N GLY A 188 0.42 4.55 3.63
CA GLY A 188 1.21 4.55 2.41
C GLY A 188 0.87 5.71 1.48
N GLY A 189 1.65 5.88 0.45
CA GLY A 189 1.46 6.90 -0.56
C GLY A 189 2.21 6.59 -1.83
N ASN A 190 2.03 7.44 -2.83
CA ASN A 190 2.77 7.33 -4.08
C ASN A 190 3.99 8.25 -4.05
N ALA A 191 5.11 7.74 -4.52
CA ALA A 191 6.38 8.47 -4.64
C ALA A 191 6.86 8.47 -6.09
N ILE A 192 7.46 9.57 -6.52
CA ILE A 192 7.96 9.77 -7.87
C ILE A 192 9.46 10.08 -7.85
N ARG A 193 10.22 9.50 -8.78
CA ARG A 193 11.66 9.60 -8.85
C ARG A 193 12.11 11.03 -9.20
N ARG A 194 12.95 11.62 -8.35
CA ARG A 194 13.42 13.02 -8.48
C ARG A 194 14.19 13.29 -9.75
N SER A 195 14.92 12.30 -10.27
CA SER A 195 15.75 12.44 -11.49
C SER A 195 14.97 12.69 -12.78
N LEU A 196 13.63 12.52 -12.75
CA LEU A 196 12.76 12.82 -13.91
C LEU A 196 12.67 14.32 -14.23
N GLY A 197 13.03 15.19 -13.30
CA GLY A 197 12.97 16.64 -13.44
C GLY A 197 11.58 17.22 -13.15
N ALA A 198 11.53 18.51 -12.83
CA ALA A 198 10.34 19.18 -12.29
C ALA A 198 9.11 19.13 -13.22
N GLU A 199 9.31 19.26 -14.52
CA GLU A 199 8.23 19.24 -15.51
C GLU A 199 7.54 17.86 -15.56
N THR A 200 8.33 16.78 -15.64
CA THR A 200 7.80 15.39 -15.64
C THR A 200 7.15 15.05 -14.30
N LEU A 201 7.76 15.48 -13.17
CA LEU A 201 7.19 15.30 -11.83
C LEU A 201 5.79 15.93 -11.75
N LEU A 202 5.63 17.17 -12.20
CA LEU A 202 4.35 17.88 -12.16
C LEU A 202 3.33 17.25 -13.10
N ALA A 203 3.73 16.95 -14.35
CA ALA A 203 2.84 16.33 -15.32
C ALA A 203 2.32 14.96 -14.86
N THR A 204 3.21 14.12 -14.32
CA THR A 204 2.85 12.78 -13.81
C THR A 204 1.98 12.87 -12.55
N THR A 205 2.26 13.80 -11.63
CA THR A 205 1.42 14.01 -10.43
C THR A 205 0.02 14.47 -10.82
N ASN A 206 -0.08 15.39 -11.79
CA ASN A 206 -1.38 15.82 -12.32
C ASN A 206 -2.13 14.66 -13.01
N ALA A 207 -1.42 13.83 -13.77
CA ALA A 207 -2.01 12.66 -14.42
C ALA A 207 -2.61 11.67 -13.40
N LEU A 208 -1.93 11.41 -12.28
CA LEU A 208 -2.47 10.57 -11.21
C LEU A 208 -3.70 11.23 -10.56
N ARG A 209 -3.63 12.53 -10.26
CA ARG A 209 -4.79 13.26 -9.71
C ARG A 209 -5.99 13.17 -10.65
N ASP A 210 -5.77 13.36 -11.95
CA ASP A 210 -6.82 13.29 -12.95
C ASP A 210 -7.37 11.86 -13.12
N SER A 211 -6.52 10.83 -12.93
CA SER A 211 -6.94 9.42 -12.85
C SER A 211 -7.86 9.16 -11.65
N ILE A 212 -7.49 9.65 -10.48
CA ILE A 212 -8.31 9.54 -9.26
C ILE A 212 -9.64 10.27 -9.46
N GLN A 213 -9.62 11.50 -9.99
CA GLN A 213 -10.85 12.25 -10.25
C GLN A 213 -11.74 11.53 -11.25
N HIS A 214 -11.15 10.99 -12.34
CA HIS A 214 -11.89 10.22 -13.32
C HIS A 214 -12.55 8.98 -12.69
N ALA A 215 -11.86 8.27 -11.80
CA ALA A 215 -12.41 7.13 -11.09
C ALA A 215 -13.58 7.54 -10.17
N LEU A 216 -13.47 8.68 -9.48
CA LEU A 216 -14.54 9.22 -8.64
C LEU A 216 -15.77 9.65 -9.44
N ASP A 217 -15.56 10.22 -10.62
CA ASP A 217 -16.64 10.67 -11.53
C ASP A 217 -17.32 9.48 -12.26
N ASN A 218 -16.63 8.33 -12.36
CA ASN A 218 -17.10 7.11 -13.04
C ASN A 218 -17.03 5.89 -12.10
N ARG A 219 -17.59 6.02 -10.90
CA ARG A 219 -17.40 5.07 -9.78
C ARG A 219 -17.76 3.64 -10.12
N ASP A 220 -18.87 3.42 -10.81
CA ASP A 220 -19.34 2.06 -11.12
C ASP A 220 -18.34 1.32 -12.01
N GLU A 221 -17.81 2.00 -13.05
CA GLU A 221 -16.80 1.41 -13.93
C GLU A 221 -15.46 1.21 -13.20
N ALA A 222 -15.04 2.20 -12.40
CA ALA A 222 -13.80 2.14 -11.65
C ALA A 222 -13.85 1.05 -10.56
N LEU A 223 -14.99 0.88 -9.88
CA LEU A 223 -15.21 -0.22 -8.93
C LEU A 223 -15.21 -1.57 -9.64
N ALA A 224 -15.92 -1.69 -10.77
CA ALA A 224 -15.90 -2.94 -11.55
C ALA A 224 -14.49 -3.33 -12.03
N TYR A 225 -13.65 -2.34 -12.34
CA TYR A 225 -12.24 -2.57 -12.63
C TYR A 225 -11.46 -2.97 -11.38
N ALA A 226 -11.60 -2.23 -10.28
CA ALA A 226 -10.89 -2.47 -9.03
C ALA A 226 -11.22 -3.86 -8.42
N MET A 227 -12.48 -4.30 -8.54
CA MET A 227 -12.91 -5.63 -8.09
C MET A 227 -12.19 -6.80 -8.78
N GLN A 228 -11.56 -6.59 -9.93
CA GLN A 228 -10.74 -7.63 -10.59
C GLN A 228 -9.42 -7.89 -9.83
N PHE A 229 -9.04 -7.01 -8.91
CA PHE A 229 -7.83 -7.08 -8.10
C PHE A 229 -8.12 -7.42 -6.64
N THR A 230 -9.39 -7.58 -6.26
CA THR A 230 -9.75 -8.04 -4.92
C THR A 230 -9.45 -9.52 -4.76
N ARG A 231 -8.95 -9.90 -3.58
CA ARG A 231 -8.75 -11.28 -3.20
C ARG A 231 -9.81 -11.60 -2.14
N ASP A 232 -10.61 -12.65 -2.40
CA ASP A 232 -11.59 -13.20 -1.43
C ASP A 232 -12.67 -12.21 -0.96
N LEU A 233 -12.97 -11.15 -1.71
CA LEU A 233 -14.12 -10.28 -1.50
C LEU A 233 -15.20 -10.60 -2.53
N ASP A 234 -16.42 -10.85 -2.05
CA ASP A 234 -17.59 -10.89 -2.92
C ASP A 234 -17.94 -9.46 -3.41
N PRO A 235 -18.47 -9.32 -4.64
CA PRO A 235 -18.86 -8.02 -5.22
C PRO A 235 -19.89 -7.27 -4.40
#